data_32a7d24f340cfa17d84ad9bc9b6faf37
#
_entry.id   32a7d24f340cfa17d84ad9bc9b6faf37
#
_cell.length_a   1.000
_cell.length_b   1.000
_cell.length_c   1.000
_cell.angle_alpha   90.00
_cell.angle_beta   90.00
_cell.angle_gamma   90.00
#
_symmetry.space_group_name_H-M   'P 1'
#
loop_
_entity.id
_entity.type
_entity.pdbx_description
1 polymer ?
#
loop_
_entity_poly.entity_id
_entity_poly.type
_entity_poly.pdbx_seq_one_letter_code
_entity_poly.pdbx_strand_id
1 'polypeptide(L)'
;EEYAAYYHHEMLKTFEARPYLWSTHVWNMFDFAADARDEGGVRGRNNKGLVTYDRKIRKQAFYLYKAYWNSEPMVYVAGERFVDRAPDERDITVYTNCPSVTLVVNGKEVGTLDAVDRAAVFKSVALEKGENTVTAYSGDVKGNEIKLNGVDVHNYAYDLPAGNEAANWFEDPAAIAARKKLTYKEGFYSIKDKI
;
A
#
# COMPACT_ATOMS: atom_id res chain seq x y z
N GLU A 1 -4.12 -2.73 0.78
CA GLU A 1 -2.99 -1.86 0.37
C GLU A 1 -3.46 -0.54 -0.25
N GLU A 2 -4.63 -0.52 -0.85
CA GLU A 2 -5.16 0.60 -1.64
C GLU A 2 -5.21 1.89 -0.80
N TYR A 3 -5.78 1.81 0.41
CA TYR A 3 -5.86 2.98 1.29
C TYR A 3 -4.47 3.46 1.74
N ALA A 4 -3.55 2.54 2.04
CA ALA A 4 -2.18 2.91 2.40
C ALA A 4 -1.47 3.63 1.24
N ALA A 5 -1.61 3.11 0.01
CA ALA A 5 -1.05 3.75 -1.18
C ALA A 5 -1.69 5.12 -1.46
N TYR A 6 -3.00 5.26 -1.30
CA TYR A 6 -3.70 6.53 -1.39
C TYR A 6 -3.16 7.55 -0.38
N TYR A 7 -3.04 7.15 0.89
CA TYR A 7 -2.47 8.02 1.94
C TYR A 7 -1.06 8.50 1.59
N HIS A 8 -0.18 7.59 1.19
CA HIS A 8 1.17 7.94 0.78
C HIS A 8 1.20 8.85 -0.45
N HIS A 9 0.29 8.66 -1.40
CA HIS A 9 0.19 9.50 -2.59
C HIS A 9 -0.19 10.94 -2.23
N GLU A 10 -1.20 11.13 -1.37
CA GLU A 10 -1.60 12.46 -0.89
C GLU A 10 -0.46 13.15 -0.11
N MET A 11 0.29 12.38 0.68
CA MET A 11 1.46 12.90 1.39
C MET A 11 2.58 13.33 0.43
N LEU A 12 2.88 12.53 -0.61
CA LEU A 12 3.89 12.87 -1.61
C LEU A 12 3.52 14.14 -2.38
N LYS A 13 2.29 14.28 -2.83
CA LYS A 13 1.79 15.53 -3.46
C LYS A 13 1.94 16.72 -2.52
N THR A 14 1.65 16.50 -1.25
CA THR A 14 1.79 17.52 -0.20
C THR A 14 3.24 17.96 -0.03
N PHE A 15 4.19 17.03 -0.09
CA PHE A 15 5.62 17.31 0.02
C PHE A 15 6.17 18.03 -1.22
N GLU A 16 5.83 17.55 -2.42
CA GLU A 16 6.23 18.18 -3.68
C GLU A 16 5.77 19.66 -3.76
N ALA A 17 4.58 19.97 -3.25
CA ALA A 17 4.05 21.33 -3.19
C ALA A 17 4.77 22.24 -2.16
N ARG A 18 5.73 21.72 -1.39
CA ARG A 18 6.41 22.44 -0.29
C ARG A 18 7.92 22.44 -0.42
N PRO A 19 8.51 23.22 -1.36
CA PRO A 19 9.94 23.19 -1.64
C PRO A 19 10.83 23.69 -0.47
N TYR A 20 10.22 24.23 0.57
CA TYR A 20 10.95 24.61 1.80
C TYR A 20 11.22 23.43 2.74
N LEU A 21 10.64 22.26 2.48
CA LEU A 21 10.95 21.05 3.23
C LEU A 21 12.30 20.51 2.78
N TRP A 22 13.27 20.55 3.67
CA TRP A 22 14.62 20.08 3.36
C TRP A 22 14.77 18.55 3.42
N SER A 23 13.86 17.86 4.11
CA SER A 23 13.87 16.40 4.22
C SER A 23 12.50 15.86 4.64
N THR A 24 12.15 14.70 4.11
CA THR A 24 11.00 13.89 4.52
C THR A 24 11.42 12.43 4.64
N HIS A 25 10.88 11.72 5.63
CA HIS A 25 11.24 10.34 5.90
C HIS A 25 10.00 9.46 5.98
N VAL A 26 10.02 8.35 5.23
CA VAL A 26 8.92 7.38 5.26
C VAL A 26 9.05 6.49 6.49
N TRP A 27 7.98 6.36 7.24
CA TRP A 27 7.85 5.36 8.28
C TRP A 27 6.87 4.27 7.85
N ASN A 28 7.32 3.13 7.39
CA ASN A 28 8.65 2.59 7.48
C ASN A 28 8.99 1.78 6.20
N MET A 29 10.25 1.45 5.96
CA MET A 29 10.63 0.61 4.83
C MET A 29 10.08 -0.81 4.96
N PHE A 30 10.05 -1.37 6.17
CA PHE A 30 9.62 -2.74 6.42
C PHE A 30 8.54 -2.81 7.49
N ASP A 31 7.64 -3.78 7.38
CA ASP A 31 6.84 -4.20 8.52
C ASP A 31 7.78 -4.68 9.63
N PHE A 32 7.42 -4.40 10.87
CA PHE A 32 8.31 -4.68 12.00
C PHE A 32 7.53 -5.23 13.21
N ALA A 33 8.27 -5.86 14.12
CA ALA A 33 7.70 -6.33 15.38
C ALA A 33 7.33 -5.14 16.28
N ALA A 34 6.15 -5.18 16.84
CA ALA A 34 5.65 -4.18 17.78
C ALA A 34 4.68 -4.86 18.75
N ASP A 35 5.15 -5.14 19.95
CA ASP A 35 4.46 -5.97 20.94
C ASP A 35 3.01 -5.52 21.23
N ALA A 36 2.79 -4.22 21.29
CA ALA A 36 1.48 -3.63 21.56
C ALA A 36 0.60 -3.43 20.30
N ARG A 37 0.90 -4.12 19.19
CA ARG A 37 0.19 -3.96 17.91
C ARG A 37 -0.31 -5.28 17.39
N ASP A 38 -1.52 -5.23 16.79
CA ASP A 38 -2.17 -6.37 16.12
C ASP A 38 -2.65 -5.92 14.75
N GLU A 39 -1.74 -5.43 13.91
CA GLU A 39 -2.07 -4.90 12.60
C GLU A 39 -2.04 -6.00 11.54
N GLY A 40 -3.00 -5.96 10.62
CA GLY A 40 -3.14 -6.97 9.56
C GLY A 40 -3.45 -8.38 10.09
N GLY A 41 -4.14 -8.49 11.23
CA GLY A 41 -4.55 -9.76 11.82
C GLY A 41 -3.41 -10.58 12.44
N VAL A 42 -2.24 -9.98 12.60
CA VAL A 42 -1.06 -10.66 13.18
C VAL A 42 -0.62 -9.94 14.45
N ARG A 43 -0.73 -10.63 15.58
CA ARG A 43 -0.33 -10.11 16.88
C ARG A 43 1.17 -9.78 16.92
N GLY A 44 1.49 -8.67 17.59
CA GLY A 44 2.87 -8.22 17.73
C GLY A 44 3.50 -7.66 16.45
N ARG A 45 2.68 -7.24 15.48
CA ARG A 45 3.16 -6.71 14.20
C ARG A 45 2.60 -5.34 13.91
N ASN A 46 3.47 -4.47 13.38
CA ASN A 46 3.11 -3.23 12.71
C ASN A 46 3.25 -3.42 11.19
N ASN A 47 2.21 -3.09 10.43
CA ASN A 47 2.16 -3.30 8.97
C ASN A 47 2.37 -2.02 8.14
N LYS A 48 2.95 -0.97 8.70
CA LYS A 48 3.20 0.31 8.02
C LYS A 48 4.39 0.28 7.06
N GLY A 49 5.06 -0.87 6.92
CA GLY A 49 6.16 -1.04 5.98
C GLY A 49 5.73 -0.91 4.53
N LEU A 50 6.61 -0.39 3.69
CA LEU A 50 6.50 -0.46 2.23
C LEU A 50 6.76 -1.88 1.70
N VAL A 51 7.42 -2.70 2.50
CA VAL A 51 7.76 -4.10 2.23
C VAL A 51 7.28 -4.95 3.41
N THR A 52 6.80 -6.16 3.12
CA THR A 52 6.30 -7.08 4.14
C THR A 52 7.36 -7.48 5.16
N TYR A 53 6.91 -7.98 6.32
CA TYR A 53 7.77 -8.39 7.42
C TYR A 53 8.85 -9.41 7.03
N ASP A 54 8.49 -10.36 6.18
CA ASP A 54 9.41 -11.40 5.65
C ASP A 54 10.28 -10.91 4.48
N ARG A 55 10.17 -9.66 4.09
CA ARG A 55 10.91 -8.99 2.99
C ARG A 55 10.59 -9.50 1.59
N LYS A 56 9.58 -10.32 1.42
CA LYS A 56 9.28 -10.96 0.12
C LYS A 56 8.45 -10.10 -0.80
N ILE A 57 7.51 -9.31 -0.26
CA ILE A 57 6.56 -8.54 -1.05
C ILE A 57 6.83 -7.06 -0.88
N ARG A 58 7.08 -6.39 -1.99
CA ARG A 58 7.04 -4.93 -2.10
C ARG A 58 5.58 -4.53 -2.30
N LYS A 59 5.03 -3.80 -1.35
CA LYS A 59 3.63 -3.35 -1.42
C LYS A 59 3.48 -2.26 -2.49
N GLN A 60 2.27 -1.98 -2.94
CA GLN A 60 2.07 -1.01 -4.02
C GLN A 60 2.59 0.40 -3.68
N ALA A 61 2.55 0.84 -2.42
CA ALA A 61 3.15 2.09 -2.00
C ALA A 61 4.67 2.16 -2.24
N PHE A 62 5.39 1.03 -2.20
CA PHE A 62 6.81 0.97 -2.58
C PHE A 62 7.02 1.43 -4.03
N TYR A 63 6.17 0.98 -4.95
CA TYR A 63 6.28 1.34 -6.36
C TYR A 63 5.83 2.77 -6.62
N LEU A 64 4.89 3.30 -5.84
CA LEU A 64 4.56 4.72 -5.84
C LEU A 64 5.78 5.58 -5.49
N TYR A 65 6.49 5.27 -4.39
CA TYR A 65 7.73 5.96 -4.05
C TYR A 65 8.81 5.79 -5.12
N LYS A 66 8.90 4.60 -5.70
CA LYS A 66 9.82 4.37 -6.82
C LYS A 66 9.49 5.27 -8.00
N ALA A 67 8.22 5.50 -8.33
CA ALA A 67 7.83 6.41 -9.40
C ALA A 67 8.21 7.88 -9.10
N TYR A 68 8.22 8.29 -7.83
CA TYR A 68 8.65 9.64 -7.43
C TYR A 68 10.16 9.82 -7.41
N TRP A 69 10.90 8.81 -6.93
CA TRP A 69 12.32 8.98 -6.56
C TRP A 69 13.31 8.34 -7.52
N ASN A 70 12.84 7.43 -8.40
CA ASN A 70 13.73 6.79 -9.36
C ASN A 70 13.89 7.63 -10.63
N SER A 71 15.10 7.73 -11.16
CA SER A 71 15.39 8.39 -12.43
C SER A 71 15.17 7.47 -13.64
N GLU A 72 15.29 6.15 -13.45
CA GLU A 72 15.07 5.19 -14.51
C GLU A 72 13.58 5.08 -14.86
N PRO A 73 13.21 5.09 -16.16
CA PRO A 73 11.83 4.95 -16.57
C PRO A 73 11.18 3.67 -15.98
N MET A 74 9.96 3.81 -15.47
CA MET A 74 9.23 2.70 -14.89
C MET A 74 7.73 2.80 -15.13
N VAL A 75 7.10 1.64 -15.24
CA VAL A 75 5.64 1.46 -15.26
C VAL A 75 5.29 0.36 -14.28
N TYR A 76 4.27 0.55 -13.45
CA TYR A 76 3.80 -0.46 -12.49
C TYR A 76 2.29 -0.44 -12.37
N VAL A 77 1.65 -1.54 -12.71
CA VAL A 77 0.21 -1.75 -12.52
C VAL A 77 -0.03 -2.11 -11.05
N ALA A 78 -0.77 -1.25 -10.34
CA ALA A 78 -1.09 -1.43 -8.93
C ALA A 78 -2.30 -2.36 -8.72
N GLY A 79 -2.48 -2.84 -7.49
CA GLY A 79 -3.63 -3.65 -7.10
C GLY A 79 -3.46 -5.15 -7.31
N GLU A 80 -2.22 -5.64 -7.49
CA GLU A 80 -1.90 -7.07 -7.68
C GLU A 80 -2.47 -7.97 -6.58
N ARG A 81 -2.56 -7.49 -5.34
CA ARG A 81 -3.07 -8.25 -4.19
C ARG A 81 -4.56 -8.04 -3.92
N PHE A 82 -5.19 -7.13 -4.62
CA PHE A 82 -6.63 -6.95 -4.62
C PHE A 82 -7.21 -7.61 -5.88
N VAL A 83 -7.29 -8.94 -5.86
CA VAL A 83 -7.52 -9.78 -7.03
C VAL A 83 -8.97 -9.72 -7.52
N ASP A 84 -9.94 -9.92 -6.60
CA ASP A 84 -11.36 -9.91 -6.96
C ASP A 84 -11.86 -8.48 -7.18
N ARG A 85 -12.53 -8.25 -8.31
CA ARG A 85 -13.00 -6.93 -8.74
C ARG A 85 -14.47 -6.96 -9.12
N ALA A 86 -15.32 -6.46 -8.24
CA ALA A 86 -16.73 -6.19 -8.54
C ALA A 86 -16.87 -4.99 -9.53
N PRO A 87 -18.02 -4.75 -10.13
CA PRO A 87 -18.18 -3.70 -11.14
C PRO A 87 -17.77 -2.30 -10.71
N ASP A 88 -17.95 -1.94 -9.44
CA ASP A 88 -17.59 -0.65 -8.84
C ASP A 88 -16.12 -0.57 -8.37
N GLU A 89 -15.36 -1.67 -8.46
CA GLU A 89 -13.97 -1.79 -8.04
C GLU A 89 -12.97 -1.90 -9.20
N ARG A 90 -13.40 -1.61 -10.41
CA ARG A 90 -12.63 -1.82 -11.66
C ARG A 90 -11.80 -0.62 -12.09
N ASP A 91 -11.51 0.28 -11.18
CA ASP A 91 -10.49 1.30 -11.40
C ASP A 91 -9.11 0.67 -11.32
N ILE A 92 -8.27 0.91 -12.32
CA ILE A 92 -6.90 0.40 -12.37
C ILE A 92 -5.94 1.58 -12.33
N THR A 93 -5.08 1.59 -11.32
CA THR A 93 -4.04 2.60 -11.16
C THR A 93 -2.71 2.08 -11.69
N VAL A 94 -2.03 2.89 -12.47
CA VAL A 94 -0.68 2.63 -12.95
C VAL A 94 0.25 3.71 -12.41
N TYR A 95 1.26 3.32 -11.62
CA TYR A 95 2.31 4.23 -11.17
C TYR A 95 3.44 4.29 -12.20
N THR A 96 3.89 5.49 -12.51
CA THR A 96 4.93 5.70 -13.52
C THR A 96 5.63 7.04 -13.33
N ASN A 97 6.88 7.12 -13.76
CA ASN A 97 7.59 8.38 -13.98
C ASN A 97 7.69 8.75 -15.48
N CYS A 98 7.03 7.99 -16.35
CA CYS A 98 6.89 8.33 -17.76
C CYS A 98 5.73 9.33 -17.95
N PRO A 99 5.71 10.12 -19.05
CA PRO A 99 4.67 11.13 -19.30
C PRO A 99 3.26 10.53 -19.44
N SER A 100 3.14 9.37 -20.08
CA SER A 100 1.86 8.68 -20.31
C SER A 100 2.04 7.18 -20.29
N VAL A 101 0.95 6.45 -20.09
CA VAL A 101 0.93 4.98 -20.13
C VAL A 101 -0.28 4.47 -20.89
N THR A 102 -0.10 3.34 -21.57
CA THR A 102 -1.16 2.58 -22.22
C THR A 102 -1.48 1.35 -21.37
N LEU A 103 -2.76 1.17 -21.04
CA LEU A 103 -3.26 -0.01 -20.33
C LEU A 103 -3.70 -1.07 -21.34
N VAL A 104 -3.38 -2.32 -21.03
CA VAL A 104 -3.75 -3.50 -21.84
C VAL A 104 -4.46 -4.49 -20.92
N VAL A 105 -5.63 -4.98 -21.35
CA VAL A 105 -6.40 -6.02 -20.66
C VAL A 105 -6.66 -7.15 -21.64
N ASN A 106 -6.31 -8.38 -21.28
CA ASN A 106 -6.48 -9.57 -22.10
C ASN A 106 -5.88 -9.41 -23.52
N GLY A 107 -4.72 -8.74 -23.61
CA GLY A 107 -4.03 -8.48 -24.88
C GLY A 107 -4.64 -7.38 -25.73
N LYS A 108 -5.69 -6.66 -25.26
CA LYS A 108 -6.32 -5.55 -25.95
C LYS A 108 -6.00 -4.24 -25.26
N GLU A 109 -5.62 -3.22 -26.02
CA GLU A 109 -5.44 -1.86 -25.48
C GLU A 109 -6.79 -1.28 -25.03
N VAL A 110 -6.80 -0.78 -23.79
CA VAL A 110 -7.94 -0.08 -23.20
C VAL A 110 -7.88 1.41 -23.55
N GLY A 111 -6.69 1.97 -23.54
CA GLY A 111 -6.42 3.37 -23.86
C GLY A 111 -5.11 3.85 -23.30
N THR A 112 -4.78 5.11 -23.60
CA THR A 112 -3.58 5.80 -23.12
C THR A 112 -4.00 7.00 -22.28
N LEU A 113 -3.39 7.18 -21.12
CA LEU A 113 -3.59 8.33 -20.24
C LEU A 113 -2.26 8.98 -19.90
N ASP A 114 -2.29 10.30 -19.77
CA ASP A 114 -1.18 11.05 -19.20
C ASP A 114 -1.06 10.74 -17.70
N ALA A 115 0.17 10.68 -17.22
CA ALA A 115 0.44 10.53 -15.81
C ALA A 115 0.35 11.88 -15.09
N VAL A 116 -0.49 11.94 -14.06
CA VAL A 116 -0.59 13.08 -13.17
C VAL A 116 -0.11 12.65 -11.78
N ASP A 117 0.79 13.41 -11.18
CA ASP A 117 1.36 13.07 -9.86
C ASP A 117 1.89 11.63 -9.81
N ARG A 118 2.60 11.21 -10.86
CA ARG A 118 3.18 9.86 -11.00
C ARG A 118 2.18 8.72 -11.06
N ALA A 119 0.93 9.00 -11.38
CA ALA A 119 -0.11 7.98 -11.53
C ALA A 119 -1.02 8.26 -12.72
N ALA A 120 -1.50 7.20 -13.36
CA ALA A 120 -2.61 7.24 -14.31
C ALA A 120 -3.71 6.31 -13.79
N VAL A 121 -4.96 6.81 -13.69
CA VAL A 121 -6.09 6.04 -13.16
C VAL A 121 -7.10 5.78 -14.26
N PHE A 122 -7.14 4.55 -14.73
CA PHE A 122 -8.11 4.07 -15.71
C PHE A 122 -9.40 3.72 -14.99
N LYS A 123 -10.46 4.46 -15.27
CA LYS A 123 -11.75 4.33 -14.61
C LYS A 123 -12.62 3.24 -15.24
N SER A 124 -13.31 2.48 -14.38
CA SER A 124 -14.34 1.50 -14.77
C SER A 124 -13.89 0.57 -15.90
N VAL A 125 -12.68 0.02 -15.79
CA VAL A 125 -12.10 -0.86 -16.81
C VAL A 125 -12.98 -2.11 -16.99
N ALA A 126 -13.30 -2.44 -18.21
CA ALA A 126 -14.07 -3.63 -18.53
C ALA A 126 -13.24 -4.89 -18.26
N LEU A 127 -13.64 -5.68 -17.27
CA LEU A 127 -13.09 -7.00 -16.99
C LEU A 127 -14.12 -8.07 -17.35
N GLU A 128 -13.66 -9.14 -17.96
CA GLU A 128 -14.45 -10.35 -18.19
C GLU A 128 -14.69 -11.07 -16.85
N LYS A 129 -15.75 -11.87 -16.78
CA LYS A 129 -15.99 -12.71 -15.61
C LYS A 129 -14.89 -13.78 -15.50
N GLY A 130 -14.27 -13.91 -14.34
CA GLY A 130 -13.13 -14.78 -14.14
C GLY A 130 -11.79 -14.06 -14.32
N GLU A 131 -10.74 -14.80 -14.62
CA GLU A 131 -9.36 -14.29 -14.71
C GLU A 131 -9.18 -13.36 -15.92
N ASN A 132 -8.59 -12.19 -15.65
CA ASN A 132 -8.14 -11.21 -16.62
C ASN A 132 -6.67 -10.92 -16.41
N THR A 133 -5.91 -10.84 -17.49
CA THR A 133 -4.52 -10.42 -17.49
C THR A 133 -4.44 -8.92 -17.75
N VAL A 134 -3.78 -8.17 -16.87
CA VAL A 134 -3.63 -6.72 -16.98
C VAL A 134 -2.15 -6.35 -16.98
N THR A 135 -1.75 -5.53 -17.95
CA THR A 135 -0.42 -4.96 -18.05
C THR A 135 -0.49 -3.52 -18.54
N ALA A 136 0.61 -2.79 -18.45
CA ALA A 136 0.72 -1.44 -18.99
C ALA A 136 2.12 -1.20 -19.54
N TYR A 137 2.25 -0.20 -20.43
CA TYR A 137 3.53 0.18 -20.99
C TYR A 137 3.59 1.68 -21.31
N SER A 138 4.79 2.20 -21.48
CA SER A 138 5.06 3.54 -21.98
C SER A 138 6.22 3.47 -22.97
N GLY A 139 5.96 3.59 -24.28
CA GLY A 139 6.94 3.31 -25.31
C GLY A 139 7.51 1.88 -25.16
N ASP A 140 8.82 1.76 -25.00
CA ASP A 140 9.50 0.47 -24.81
C ASP A 140 9.53 0.00 -23.34
N VAL A 141 9.08 0.83 -22.42
CA VAL A 141 9.06 0.53 -20.97
C VAL A 141 7.83 -0.30 -20.63
N LYS A 142 8.04 -1.57 -20.33
CA LYS A 142 6.96 -2.50 -19.94
C LYS A 142 6.82 -2.55 -18.42
N GLY A 143 5.57 -2.53 -17.94
CA GLY A 143 5.21 -2.75 -16.55
C GLY A 143 5.15 -4.24 -16.18
N ASN A 144 4.79 -4.48 -14.91
CA ASN A 144 4.43 -5.81 -14.46
C ASN A 144 3.12 -6.28 -15.11
N GLU A 145 2.92 -7.59 -15.09
CA GLU A 145 1.65 -8.22 -15.42
C GLU A 145 0.98 -8.65 -14.11
N ILE A 146 -0.30 -8.33 -13.97
CA ILE A 146 -1.12 -8.78 -12.85
C ILE A 146 -2.32 -9.57 -13.34
N LYS A 147 -2.87 -10.41 -12.48
CA LYS A 147 -4.09 -11.17 -12.72
C LYS A 147 -5.19 -10.66 -11.82
N LEU A 148 -6.30 -10.26 -12.43
CA LEU A 148 -7.49 -9.81 -11.73
C LEU A 148 -8.66 -10.74 -12.06
N ASN A 149 -9.51 -10.98 -11.09
CA ASN A 149 -10.69 -11.82 -11.21
C ASN A 149 -11.95 -10.94 -11.25
N GLY A 150 -12.59 -10.86 -12.40
CA GLY A 150 -13.88 -10.16 -12.53
C GLY A 150 -14.98 -10.95 -11.85
N VAL A 151 -15.59 -10.40 -10.80
CA VAL A 151 -16.69 -10.99 -10.04
C VAL A 151 -17.95 -10.13 -10.15
N ASP A 152 -19.12 -10.74 -9.91
CA ASP A 152 -20.37 -10.02 -9.89
C ASP A 152 -20.55 -9.23 -8.59
N VAL A 153 -20.11 -9.82 -7.48
CA VAL A 153 -20.14 -9.23 -6.13
C VAL A 153 -18.86 -9.60 -5.39
N HIS A 154 -18.27 -8.64 -4.70
CA HIS A 154 -17.14 -8.91 -3.83
C HIS A 154 -17.63 -9.33 -2.44
N ASN A 155 -17.22 -10.50 -1.98
CA ASN A 155 -17.51 -10.95 -0.64
C ASN A 155 -16.42 -10.49 0.33
N TYR A 156 -16.67 -9.39 1.01
CA TYR A 156 -15.78 -8.86 2.06
C TYR A 156 -16.01 -9.62 3.38
N ALA A 157 -15.74 -10.91 3.41
CA ALA A 157 -15.69 -11.64 4.68
C ALA A 157 -14.40 -11.26 5.43
N TYR A 158 -14.48 -10.25 6.27
CA TYR A 158 -13.45 -9.97 7.27
C TYR A 158 -13.73 -10.79 8.51
N ASP A 159 -13.11 -11.93 8.65
CA ASP A 159 -12.95 -12.57 9.95
C ASP A 159 -11.92 -11.76 10.76
N LEU A 160 -12.40 -10.71 11.42
CA LEU A 160 -11.58 -10.06 12.44
C LEU A 160 -11.39 -11.09 13.57
N PRO A 161 -10.14 -11.39 13.96
CA PRO A 161 -9.90 -12.24 15.11
C PRO A 161 -10.65 -11.69 16.33
N ALA A 162 -11.39 -12.53 17.02
CA ALA A 162 -12.10 -12.14 18.23
C ALA A 162 -11.12 -11.49 19.21
N GLY A 163 -11.43 -10.28 19.69
CA GLY A 163 -10.57 -9.50 20.58
C GLY A 163 -9.69 -8.44 19.91
N ASN A 164 -9.79 -8.26 18.61
CA ASN A 164 -9.06 -7.21 17.91
C ASN A 164 -9.89 -5.92 17.81
N GLU A 165 -10.47 -5.49 18.94
CA GLU A 165 -11.39 -4.36 18.99
C GLU A 165 -10.68 -3.00 18.97
N ALA A 166 -9.37 -2.95 19.23
CA ALA A 166 -8.60 -1.72 19.24
C ALA A 166 -7.75 -1.57 17.99
N ALA A 167 -8.29 -0.88 17.00
CA ALA A 167 -7.50 -0.44 15.83
C ALA A 167 -6.34 0.49 16.24
N ASN A 168 -6.43 1.11 17.39
CA ASN A 168 -5.44 2.05 17.91
C ASN A 168 -5.19 1.79 19.40
N TRP A 169 -4.05 1.20 19.70
CA TRP A 169 -3.63 0.90 21.09
C TRP A 169 -3.54 2.13 22.01
N PHE A 170 -3.52 3.35 21.47
CA PHE A 170 -3.59 4.59 22.25
C PHE A 170 -4.97 4.85 22.85
N GLU A 171 -6.00 4.26 22.27
CA GLU A 171 -7.40 4.52 22.61
C GLU A 171 -8.02 3.41 23.47
N ASP A 172 -7.35 2.27 23.61
CA ASP A 172 -7.81 1.21 24.51
C ASP A 172 -7.41 1.51 25.97
N PRO A 173 -8.37 1.80 26.87
CA PRO A 173 -8.08 2.06 28.27
C PRO A 173 -7.37 0.91 28.99
N ALA A 174 -7.66 -0.34 28.63
CA ALA A 174 -7.02 -1.52 29.23
C ALA A 174 -5.57 -1.64 28.76
N ALA A 175 -5.31 -1.43 27.47
CA ALA A 175 -3.95 -1.40 26.92
C ALA A 175 -3.13 -0.24 27.50
N ILE A 176 -3.73 0.94 27.67
CA ILE A 176 -3.10 2.09 28.34
C ILE A 176 -2.76 1.77 29.79
N ALA A 177 -3.67 1.15 30.54
CA ALA A 177 -3.46 0.77 31.93
C ALA A 177 -2.37 -0.28 32.08
N ALA A 178 -2.38 -1.32 31.23
CA ALA A 178 -1.35 -2.37 31.20
C ALA A 178 0.02 -1.79 30.84
N ARG A 179 0.09 -0.92 29.84
CA ARG A 179 1.30 -0.24 29.43
C ARG A 179 1.87 0.69 30.50
N LYS A 180 1.03 1.47 31.17
CA LYS A 180 1.48 2.29 32.31
C LYS A 180 2.13 1.42 33.39
N LYS A 181 1.54 0.25 33.66
CA LYS A 181 2.07 -0.68 34.67
C LYS A 181 3.43 -1.26 34.24
N LEU A 182 3.60 -1.63 32.97
CA LEU A 182 4.88 -2.13 32.43
C LEU A 182 5.94 -1.01 32.37
N THR A 183 5.58 0.16 31.88
CA THR A 183 6.51 1.28 31.71
C THR A 183 7.10 1.76 33.03
N TYR A 184 6.32 1.70 34.11
CA TYR A 184 6.78 2.19 35.42
C TYR A 184 7.52 1.15 36.24
N LYS A 185 7.38 -0.14 35.97
CA LYS A 185 8.04 -1.20 36.78
C LYS A 185 9.21 -1.88 36.12
N GLU A 186 9.22 -2.07 34.79
CA GLU A 186 10.19 -2.99 34.17
C GLU A 186 10.88 -2.42 32.92
N GLY A 187 10.23 -1.55 32.15
CA GLY A 187 10.78 -1.10 30.88
C GLY A 187 11.80 0.02 30.98
N PHE A 188 11.53 1.02 31.76
CA PHE A 188 12.37 2.23 31.82
C PHE A 188 13.55 2.11 32.79
N TYR A 189 13.40 1.29 33.82
CA TYR A 189 14.45 1.14 34.83
C TYR A 189 15.50 0.12 34.46
N SER A 190 15.17 -0.86 33.63
CA SER A 190 16.17 -1.84 33.15
C SER A 190 17.23 -1.23 32.22
N ILE A 191 16.96 -0.09 31.62
CA ILE A 191 17.96 0.64 30.81
C ILE A 191 18.88 1.47 31.70
N LYS A 192 18.38 2.06 32.79
CA LYS A 192 19.19 2.82 33.75
C LYS A 192 20.13 1.94 34.55
N ASP A 193 19.70 0.71 34.84
CA ASP A 193 20.50 -0.24 35.61
C ASP A 193 21.57 -0.96 34.77
N LYS A 194 21.61 -0.69 33.46
CA LYS A 194 22.57 -1.28 32.51
C LYS A 194 23.57 -0.28 31.92
N ILE A 195 23.51 0.97 32.36
CA ILE A 195 24.46 2.03 32.05
C ILE A 195 25.24 2.36 33.32
#